data_6e70048696996b55eef7cb1a698bbb71
#
_entry.id   6e70048696996b55eef7cb1a698bbb71
#
_cell.length_a   1.000
_cell.length_b   1.000
_cell.length_c   1.000
_cell.angle_alpha   90.00
_cell.angle_beta   90.00
_cell.angle_gamma   90.00
#
_symmetry.space_group_name_H-M   'P 1'
#
loop_
_entity.id
_entity.type
_entity.pdbx_description
1 polymer ?
#
loop_
_entity_poly.entity_id
_entity_poly.type
_entity_poly.pdbx_seq_one_letter_code
_entity_poly.pdbx_strand_id
1 'polypeptide(L)'
;MSIINVGLCEGRHPIPNISGYIYPMEVNPLDVQGLYDKALNFVSAHKDEKINLYATGLTVALVSVIKACMELHVSLTLYHYDRESNSYYPQEVIS
;
A
#
# COMPACT_ATOMS: atom_id res chain seq x y z
N MET A 1 14.13 -10.47 9.23
CA MET A 1 13.36 -9.91 8.11
C MET A 1 12.95 -8.49 8.45
N SER A 2 13.14 -7.58 7.54
CA SER A 2 12.77 -6.19 7.78
C SER A 2 11.30 -5.95 7.40
N ILE A 3 10.76 -4.82 7.88
CA ILE A 3 9.40 -4.42 7.63
C ILE A 3 9.45 -3.00 7.07
N ILE A 4 8.71 -2.75 5.99
CA ILE A 4 8.57 -1.40 5.46
C ILE A 4 7.14 -0.91 5.72
N ASN A 5 7.01 0.29 6.30
CA ASN A 5 5.73 0.95 6.51
C ASN A 5 5.57 2.01 5.44
N VAL A 6 4.51 1.91 4.65
CA VAL A 6 4.33 2.76 3.48
C VAL A 6 2.85 3.13 3.33
N GLY A 7 2.59 4.35 2.85
CA GLY A 7 1.23 4.78 2.53
C GLY A 7 0.90 4.46 1.09
N LEU A 8 -0.40 4.28 0.81
CA LEU A 8 -0.86 3.98 -0.55
C LEU A 8 -0.77 5.21 -1.45
N CYS A 9 -1.54 6.24 -1.13
CA CYS A 9 -1.59 7.47 -1.91
C CYS A 9 -1.26 8.67 -1.03
N GLU A 10 -0.40 9.53 -1.52
CA GLU A 10 -0.02 10.75 -0.80
C GLU A 10 -1.22 11.69 -0.64
N GLY A 11 -1.24 12.46 0.45
CA GLY A 11 -2.18 13.56 0.63
C GLY A 11 -3.58 13.19 1.11
N ARG A 12 -3.79 11.96 1.59
CA ARG A 12 -5.11 11.55 2.10
C ARG A 12 -5.25 11.85 3.57
N HIS A 13 -4.59 11.06 4.42
CA HIS A 13 -4.57 11.27 5.87
C HIS A 13 -3.13 11.31 6.34
N PRO A 14 -2.83 12.06 7.41
CA PRO A 14 -1.50 12.02 8.00
C PRO A 14 -1.21 10.62 8.51
N ILE A 15 -0.06 10.07 8.15
CA ILE A 15 0.38 8.76 8.59
C ILE A 15 1.75 8.92 9.22
N PRO A 16 1.87 8.70 10.55
CA PRO A 16 3.17 8.84 11.21
C PRO A 16 4.10 7.67 10.91
N ASN A 17 5.39 7.95 10.90
CA ASN A 17 6.44 6.92 10.86
C ASN A 17 6.43 6.01 9.64
N ILE A 18 6.09 6.58 8.46
CA ILE A 18 6.16 5.83 7.22
C ILE A 18 7.36 6.27 6.39
N SER A 19 7.83 5.37 5.52
CA SER A 19 8.97 5.64 4.64
C SER A 19 8.61 6.48 3.43
N GLY A 20 7.33 6.53 3.07
CA GLY A 20 6.87 7.28 1.90
C GLY A 20 5.55 6.72 1.40
N TYR A 21 5.25 6.98 0.14
CA TYR A 21 4.01 6.56 -0.49
C TYR A 21 4.31 5.84 -1.79
N ILE A 22 3.45 4.87 -2.16
CA ILE A 22 3.60 4.17 -3.44
C ILE A 22 3.17 5.08 -4.59
N TYR A 23 2.08 5.82 -4.40
CA TYR A 23 1.51 6.68 -5.43
C TYR A 23 1.52 8.15 -5.01
N PRO A 24 1.67 9.07 -5.97
CA PRO A 24 1.59 10.50 -5.67
C PRO A 24 0.16 10.93 -5.33
N MET A 25 -0.01 12.19 -4.96
CA MET A 25 -1.31 12.73 -4.60
C MET A 25 -2.30 12.63 -5.75
N GLU A 26 -1.85 12.90 -6.97
CA GLU A 26 -2.69 12.83 -8.15
C GLU A 26 -2.37 11.59 -8.97
N VAL A 27 -3.35 10.72 -9.13
CA VAL A 27 -3.24 9.51 -9.94
C VAL A 27 -4.45 9.43 -10.85
N ASN A 28 -4.27 8.85 -12.03
CA ASN A 28 -5.37 8.59 -12.94
C ASN A 28 -6.00 7.24 -12.59
N PRO A 29 -7.20 7.24 -11.97
CA PRO A 29 -7.83 5.99 -11.55
C PRO A 29 -8.26 5.09 -12.71
N LEU A 30 -8.29 5.62 -13.93
CA LEU A 30 -8.66 4.84 -15.10
C LEU A 30 -7.49 4.09 -15.71
N ASP A 31 -6.26 4.45 -15.33
CA ASP A 31 -5.05 3.80 -15.86
C ASP A 31 -4.73 2.57 -15.02
N VAL A 32 -5.56 1.56 -15.11
CA VAL A 32 -5.44 0.34 -14.30
C VAL A 32 -4.11 -0.35 -14.52
N GLN A 33 -3.67 -0.44 -15.78
CA GLN A 33 -2.39 -1.10 -16.09
C GLN A 33 -1.20 -0.32 -15.53
N GLY A 34 -1.20 0.99 -15.65
CA GLY A 34 -0.12 1.82 -15.12
C GLY A 34 -0.05 1.76 -13.60
N LEU A 35 -1.21 1.72 -12.94
CA LEU A 35 -1.26 1.56 -11.48
C LEU A 35 -0.66 0.23 -11.05
N TYR A 36 -0.97 -0.84 -11.76
CA TYR A 36 -0.42 -2.16 -11.46
C TYR A 36 1.08 -2.20 -11.72
N ASP A 37 1.54 -1.64 -12.83
CA ASP A 37 2.97 -1.62 -13.17
C ASP A 37 3.77 -0.90 -12.09
N LYS A 38 3.25 0.21 -11.59
CA LYS A 38 3.91 0.96 -10.53
C LYS A 38 3.94 0.17 -9.22
N ALA A 39 2.83 -0.50 -8.89
CA ALA A 39 2.77 -1.35 -7.71
C ALA A 39 3.77 -2.50 -7.82
N LEU A 40 3.85 -3.12 -8.98
CA LEU A 40 4.76 -4.24 -9.22
C LEU A 40 6.22 -3.81 -9.06
N ASN A 41 6.57 -2.64 -9.59
CA ASN A 41 7.92 -2.09 -9.43
C ASN A 41 8.25 -1.85 -7.96
N PHE A 42 7.31 -1.28 -7.21
CA PHE A 42 7.53 -1.04 -5.79
C PHE A 42 7.71 -2.34 -5.01
N VAL A 43 6.81 -3.30 -5.22
CA VAL A 43 6.85 -4.58 -4.51
C VAL A 43 8.11 -5.36 -4.86
N SER A 44 8.52 -5.33 -6.14
CA SER A 44 9.76 -5.98 -6.57
C SER A 44 10.99 -5.45 -5.84
N ALA A 45 11.01 -4.14 -5.59
CA ALA A 45 12.13 -3.50 -4.88
C ALA A 45 12.16 -3.87 -3.41
N HIS A 46 11.05 -4.37 -2.85
CA HIS A 46 10.91 -4.68 -1.44
C HIS A 46 10.51 -6.13 -1.18
N LYS A 47 10.81 -7.02 -2.11
CA LYS A 47 10.33 -8.42 -2.04
C LYS A 47 10.91 -9.21 -0.88
N ASP A 48 12.00 -8.75 -0.28
CA ASP A 48 12.60 -9.41 0.88
C ASP A 48 12.13 -8.82 2.21
N GLU A 49 11.11 -7.97 2.15
CA GLU A 49 10.57 -7.29 3.33
C GLU A 49 9.10 -7.65 3.51
N LYS A 50 8.58 -7.44 4.72
CA LYS A 50 7.14 -7.43 4.94
C LYS A 50 6.64 -6.03 4.69
N ILE A 51 5.53 -5.90 3.96
CA ILE A 51 4.95 -4.59 3.65
C ILE A 51 3.76 -4.34 4.56
N ASN A 52 3.83 -3.26 5.32
CA ASN A 52 2.69 -2.71 6.05
C ASN A 52 2.20 -1.53 5.24
N LEU A 53 1.03 -1.68 4.63
CA LEU A 53 0.46 -0.68 3.73
C LEU A 53 -0.70 0.05 4.39
N TYR A 54 -0.56 1.35 4.54
CA TYR A 54 -1.63 2.20 5.06
C TYR A 54 -2.56 2.53 3.90
N ALA A 55 -3.73 1.91 3.93
CA ALA A 55 -4.68 1.90 2.80
C ALA A 55 -5.48 3.20 2.75
N THR A 56 -4.82 4.27 2.36
CA THR A 56 -5.43 5.58 2.19
C THR A 56 -5.53 5.91 0.71
N GLY A 57 -6.73 6.27 0.25
CA GLY A 57 -6.90 6.71 -1.12
C GLY A 57 -7.74 5.77 -1.97
N LEU A 58 -7.32 5.50 -3.20
CA LEU A 58 -8.13 4.86 -4.21
C LEU A 58 -8.17 3.35 -4.09
N THR A 59 -9.38 2.78 -4.15
CA THR A 59 -9.57 1.32 -4.14
C THR A 59 -8.85 0.65 -5.31
N VAL A 60 -8.87 1.25 -6.49
CA VAL A 60 -8.21 0.66 -7.66
C VAL A 60 -6.70 0.56 -7.46
N ALA A 61 -6.10 1.55 -6.78
CA ALA A 61 -4.68 1.50 -6.43
C ALA A 61 -4.40 0.41 -5.41
N LEU A 62 -5.28 0.28 -4.41
CA LEU A 62 -5.14 -0.74 -3.37
C LEU A 62 -5.17 -2.14 -3.98
N VAL A 63 -6.12 -2.41 -4.87
CA VAL A 63 -6.22 -3.70 -5.56
C VAL A 63 -4.95 -3.99 -6.35
N SER A 64 -4.38 -2.97 -6.99
CA SER A 64 -3.13 -3.12 -7.75
C SER A 64 -1.98 -3.59 -6.87
N VAL A 65 -1.86 -3.03 -5.67
CA VAL A 65 -0.79 -3.43 -4.74
C VAL A 65 -1.03 -4.84 -4.21
N ILE A 66 -2.27 -5.18 -3.88
CA ILE A 66 -2.60 -6.53 -3.42
C ILE A 66 -2.23 -7.55 -4.50
N LYS A 67 -2.59 -7.28 -5.75
CA LYS A 67 -2.26 -8.17 -6.87
C LYS A 67 -0.75 -8.34 -7.03
N ALA A 68 -0.01 -7.24 -6.93
CA ALA A 68 1.45 -7.29 -7.05
C ALA A 68 2.08 -8.15 -5.95
N CYS A 69 1.59 -7.98 -4.71
CA CYS A 69 2.09 -8.78 -3.58
C CYS A 69 1.77 -10.26 -3.76
N MET A 70 0.57 -10.57 -4.24
CA MET A 70 0.19 -11.96 -4.52
C MET A 70 1.07 -12.56 -5.61
N GLU A 71 1.31 -11.81 -6.67
CA GLU A 71 2.14 -12.28 -7.80
C GLU A 71 3.57 -12.58 -7.36
N LEU A 72 4.14 -11.76 -6.50
CA LEU A 72 5.52 -11.89 -6.08
C LEU A 72 5.69 -12.61 -4.73
N HIS A 73 4.60 -13.09 -4.14
CA HIS A 73 4.60 -13.80 -2.85
C HIS A 73 5.24 -12.97 -1.73
N VAL A 74 4.85 -11.70 -1.65
CA VAL A 74 5.36 -10.79 -0.63
C VAL A 74 4.32 -10.63 0.46
N SER A 75 4.75 -10.73 1.72
CA SER A 75 3.86 -10.57 2.88
C SER A 75 3.28 -9.16 2.93
N LEU A 76 1.97 -9.07 3.16
CA LEU A 76 1.25 -7.80 3.15
C LEU A 76 0.26 -7.72 4.29
N THR A 77 0.35 -6.67 5.08
CA THR A 77 -0.65 -6.30 6.08
C THR A 77 -1.17 -4.92 5.71
N LEU A 78 -2.49 -4.79 5.65
CA LEU A 78 -3.14 -3.51 5.41
C LEU A 78 -3.44 -2.84 6.75
N TYR A 79 -3.26 -1.53 6.80
CA TYR A 79 -3.67 -0.71 7.94
C TYR A 79 -4.79 0.19 7.49
N HIS A 80 -5.98 -0.01 8.07
CA HIS A 80 -7.18 0.74 7.76
C HIS A 80 -7.38 1.85 8.77
N TYR A 81 -7.91 2.98 8.32
CA TYR A 81 -8.18 4.09 9.20
C TYR A 81 -9.58 3.97 9.81
N ASP A 82 -9.66 4.09 11.14
CA ASP A 82 -10.92 4.13 11.86
C ASP A 82 -11.19 5.57 12.32
N ARG A 83 -12.27 6.16 11.82
CA ARG A 83 -12.61 7.55 12.10
C ARG A 83 -13.00 7.76 13.57
N GLU A 84 -13.66 6.79 14.18
CA GLU A 84 -14.13 6.93 15.56
C GLU A 84 -12.98 6.99 16.56
N SER A 85 -12.02 6.08 16.42
CA SER A 85 -10.86 6.04 17.30
C SER A 85 -9.72 6.92 16.82
N ASN A 86 -9.82 7.47 15.62
CA ASN A 86 -8.78 8.27 14.98
C ASN A 86 -7.44 7.52 14.94
N SER A 87 -7.50 6.24 14.59
CA SER A 87 -6.33 5.38 14.58
C SER A 87 -6.41 4.38 13.43
N TYR A 88 -5.30 3.66 13.21
CA TYR A 88 -5.22 2.63 12.20
C TYR A 88 -5.28 1.26 12.85
N TYR A 89 -5.90 0.29 12.16
CA TYR A 89 -5.95 -1.08 12.64
C TYR A 89 -5.53 -2.04 11.53
N PRO A 90 -4.86 -3.15 11.90
CA PRO A 90 -4.27 -4.04 10.89
C PRO A 90 -5.23 -5.11 10.39
N GLN A 91 -5.02 -5.50 9.15
CA GLN A 91 -5.62 -6.67 8.55
C GLN A 91 -4.54 -7.41 7.77
N GLU A 92 -4.17 -8.60 8.22
CA GLU A 92 -3.21 -9.41 7.46
C GLU A 92 -3.88 -9.95 6.21
N VAL A 93 -3.22 -9.76 5.05
CA VAL A 93 -3.74 -10.19 3.76
C VAL A 93 -2.91 -11.37 3.23
N ILE A 94 -1.60 -11.25 3.30
CA ILE A 94 -0.67 -12.29 2.87
C ILE A 94 0.36 -12.47 3.97
N SER A 95 0.41 -13.63 4.56
CA SER A 95 1.34 -13.92 5.66
C SER A 95 2.74 -14.32 5.20
#